data_90f68156a05f40b74d0fc3eaa04444a0
#
_entry.id   90f68156a05f40b74d0fc3eaa04444a0
#
_cell.length_a   1.000
_cell.length_b   1.000
_cell.length_c   1.000
_cell.angle_alpha   90.00
_cell.angle_beta   90.00
_cell.angle_gamma   90.00
#
_symmetry.space_group_name_H-M   'P 1'
#
loop_
_entity.id
_entity.type
_entity.pdbx_description
1 polymer ?
#
loop_
_entity_poly.entity_id
_entity_poly.type
_entity_poly.pdbx_seq_one_letter_code
_entity_poly.pdbx_strand_id
1 'polypeptide(L)'
;ALSGATRFIELIPDHEKSYTARILLGVTTDTLDITGTVTGSFPVSVTPCEAKEAALSFYGEQLQTPPMYSAVSKDGVRLYDLARQGKEIEREKRKINITEIRAYDFSDNEFSLDVTCSAGTYIRSLADDIGKKLGCGAVLKSLRRTRANGFSTDDCIA
;
A
#
# COMPACT_ATOMS: atom_id res chain seq x y z
N ALA A 1 18.54 8.77 9.58
CA ALA A 1 19.78 8.30 10.22
C ALA A 1 20.98 8.74 9.39
N LEU A 2 22.04 9.20 10.03
CA LEU A 2 23.24 9.69 9.38
C LEU A 2 24.38 8.65 9.51
N SER A 3 25.14 8.46 8.40
CA SER A 3 26.35 7.66 8.39
C SER A 3 26.17 6.24 8.97
N GLY A 4 27.04 5.82 9.89
CA GLY A 4 27.04 4.47 10.48
C GLY A 4 25.81 4.11 11.32
N ALA A 5 24.99 5.09 11.72
CA ALA A 5 23.77 4.85 12.52
C ALA A 5 22.70 4.04 11.78
N THR A 6 22.73 3.98 10.44
CA THR A 6 21.81 3.16 9.65
C THR A 6 21.89 1.66 9.97
N ARG A 7 23.04 1.16 10.44
CA ARG A 7 23.23 -0.25 10.84
C ARG A 7 22.42 -0.63 12.08
N PHE A 8 22.04 0.34 12.91
CA PHE A 8 21.26 0.10 14.12
C PHE A 8 19.76 0.07 13.90
N ILE A 9 19.27 0.47 12.72
CA ILE A 9 17.83 0.51 12.41
C ILE A 9 17.22 -0.90 12.50
N GLU A 10 17.95 -1.93 12.11
CA GLU A 10 17.47 -3.33 12.15
C GLU A 10 17.38 -3.89 13.57
N LEU A 11 18.05 -3.26 14.55
CA LEU A 11 18.03 -3.66 15.96
C LEU A 11 16.85 -3.06 16.74
N ILE A 12 16.10 -2.12 16.11
CA ILE A 12 14.95 -1.49 16.74
C ILE A 12 13.79 -2.48 16.75
N PRO A 13 13.21 -2.80 17.92
CA PRO A 13 12.16 -3.84 18.02
C PRO A 13 10.81 -3.43 17.39
N ASP A 14 10.55 -2.13 17.26
CA ASP A 14 9.33 -1.63 16.63
C ASP A 14 9.49 -1.63 15.10
N HIS A 15 8.82 -2.56 14.44
CA HIS A 15 8.82 -2.69 12.98
C HIS A 15 7.53 -2.17 12.33
N GLU A 16 6.62 -1.59 13.09
CA GLU A 16 5.42 -0.97 12.54
C GLU A 16 5.75 0.27 11.72
N LYS A 17 4.91 0.52 10.74
CA LYS A 17 5.01 1.67 9.85
C LYS A 17 3.66 2.31 9.69
N SER A 18 3.62 3.63 9.80
CA SER A 18 2.41 4.40 9.55
C SER A 18 2.54 5.19 8.25
N TYR A 19 1.45 5.27 7.54
CA TYR A 19 1.36 5.91 6.23
C TYR A 19 0.10 6.75 6.13
N THR A 20 0.20 7.88 5.44
CA THR A 20 -0.93 8.61 4.86
C THR A 20 -0.88 8.40 3.35
N ALA A 21 -1.98 7.93 2.79
CA ALA A 21 -2.13 7.62 1.38
C ALA A 21 -3.32 8.37 0.78
N ARG A 22 -3.28 8.72 -0.50
CA ARG A 22 -4.43 9.14 -1.29
C ARG A 22 -4.78 8.03 -2.25
N ILE A 23 -6.03 7.57 -2.24
CA ILE A 23 -6.55 6.50 -3.07
C ILE A 23 -7.45 7.11 -4.14
N LEU A 24 -7.27 6.72 -5.40
CA LEU A 24 -8.13 7.07 -6.53
C LEU A 24 -8.93 5.83 -6.94
N LEU A 25 -10.26 5.94 -6.91
CA LEU A 25 -11.21 4.93 -7.35
C LEU A 25 -11.48 5.02 -8.87
N GLY A 26 -11.93 3.94 -9.46
CA GLY A 26 -12.36 3.89 -10.86
C GLY A 26 -11.25 3.63 -11.86
N VAL A 27 -10.02 3.41 -11.41
CA VAL A 27 -8.86 3.16 -12.27
C VAL A 27 -8.06 1.98 -11.75
N THR A 28 -7.49 1.18 -12.65
CA THR A 28 -6.49 0.15 -12.34
C THR A 28 -5.24 0.36 -13.19
N THR A 29 -4.07 0.05 -12.66
CA THR A 29 -2.78 0.13 -13.36
C THR A 29 -1.95 -1.13 -13.11
N ASP A 30 -0.98 -1.39 -13.95
CA ASP A 30 -0.04 -2.50 -13.84
C ASP A 30 0.86 -2.42 -12.59
N THR A 31 1.16 -1.22 -12.11
CA THR A 31 2.00 -0.97 -10.92
C THR A 31 1.20 -0.81 -9.62
N LEU A 32 -0.15 -0.75 -9.71
CA LEU A 32 -1.09 -0.46 -8.62
C LEU A 32 -0.92 0.96 -8.04
N ASP A 33 -0.23 1.85 -8.74
CA ASP A 33 -0.12 3.28 -8.42
C ASP A 33 -0.35 4.15 -9.69
N ILE A 34 -0.56 5.44 -9.48
CA ILE A 34 -0.94 6.39 -10.56
C ILE A 34 0.12 6.52 -11.66
N THR A 35 1.37 6.10 -11.41
CA THR A 35 2.48 6.23 -12.38
C THR A 35 2.54 5.06 -13.36
N GLY A 36 1.75 4.01 -13.13
CA GLY A 36 1.68 2.84 -14.01
C GLY A 36 0.84 3.05 -15.25
N THR A 37 0.90 2.07 -16.15
CA THR A 37 0.05 2.02 -17.33
C THR A 37 -1.37 1.67 -16.93
N VAL A 38 -2.37 2.44 -17.37
CA VAL A 38 -3.78 2.17 -17.10
C VAL A 38 -4.18 0.85 -17.76
N THR A 39 -4.70 -0.08 -16.97
CA THR A 39 -5.19 -1.39 -17.40
C THR A 39 -6.71 -1.48 -17.41
N GLY A 40 -7.40 -0.55 -16.73
CA GLY A 40 -8.86 -0.48 -16.74
C GLY A 40 -9.37 0.84 -16.17
N SER A 41 -10.57 1.23 -16.62
CA SER A 41 -11.33 2.36 -16.11
C SER A 41 -12.77 1.92 -15.88
N PHE A 42 -13.34 2.29 -14.74
CA PHE A 42 -14.63 1.84 -14.27
C PHE A 42 -15.45 3.01 -13.74
N PRO A 43 -16.78 3.01 -13.91
CA PRO A 43 -17.63 4.00 -13.26
C PRO A 43 -17.56 3.85 -11.74
N VAL A 44 -17.58 4.97 -11.04
CA VAL A 44 -17.59 5.01 -9.57
C VAL A 44 -18.95 5.49 -9.11
N SER A 45 -19.68 4.60 -8.43
CA SER A 45 -20.94 4.90 -7.75
C SER A 45 -20.86 4.65 -6.23
N VAL A 46 -19.63 4.66 -5.71
CA VAL A 46 -19.31 4.34 -4.32
C VAL A 46 -19.58 5.54 -3.43
N THR A 47 -20.35 5.35 -2.38
CA THR A 47 -20.57 6.36 -1.34
C THR A 47 -19.39 6.44 -0.37
N PRO A 48 -19.20 7.58 0.33
CA PRO A 48 -18.17 7.68 1.37
C PRO A 48 -18.30 6.62 2.48
N CYS A 49 -19.54 6.20 2.80
CA CYS A 49 -19.79 5.17 3.80
C CYS A 49 -19.27 3.81 3.34
N GLU A 50 -19.61 3.40 2.12
CA GLU A 50 -19.15 2.13 1.53
C GLU A 50 -17.62 2.08 1.43
N ALA A 51 -16.98 3.17 0.99
CA ALA A 51 -15.52 3.26 0.91
C ALA A 51 -14.87 3.12 2.30
N LYS A 52 -15.46 3.76 3.32
CA LYS A 52 -15.00 3.66 4.71
C LYS A 52 -15.15 2.24 5.25
N GLU A 53 -16.29 1.59 5.04
CA GLU A 53 -16.55 0.22 5.47
C GLU A 53 -15.62 -0.77 4.77
N ALA A 54 -15.41 -0.60 3.45
CA ALA A 54 -14.48 -1.42 2.69
C ALA A 54 -13.05 -1.30 3.24
N ALA A 55 -12.57 -0.08 3.51
CA ALA A 55 -11.25 0.14 4.10
C ALA A 55 -11.14 -0.49 5.50
N LEU A 56 -12.13 -0.26 6.38
CA LEU A 56 -12.14 -0.81 7.74
C LEU A 56 -12.13 -2.34 7.78
N SER A 57 -12.69 -2.99 6.76
CA SER A 57 -12.69 -4.46 6.69
C SER A 57 -11.30 -5.10 6.52
N PHE A 58 -10.28 -4.29 6.22
CA PHE A 58 -8.89 -4.73 6.17
C PHE A 58 -8.13 -4.57 7.50
N TYR A 59 -8.82 -4.21 8.59
CA TYR A 59 -8.24 -4.18 9.93
C TYR A 59 -7.89 -5.59 10.40
N GLY A 60 -6.75 -5.75 11.06
CA GLY A 60 -6.29 -6.99 11.67
C GLY A 60 -5.37 -7.83 10.76
N GLU A 61 -5.24 -9.11 11.11
CA GLU A 61 -4.38 -10.05 10.39
C GLU A 61 -5.02 -10.52 9.09
N GLN A 62 -4.24 -10.54 8.02
CA GLN A 62 -4.70 -10.99 6.71
C GLN A 62 -3.55 -11.45 5.82
N LEU A 63 -3.90 -12.09 4.70
CA LEU A 63 -2.95 -12.48 3.66
C LEU A 63 -2.99 -11.47 2.51
N GLN A 64 -1.85 -10.90 2.18
CA GLN A 64 -1.69 -9.95 1.08
C GLN A 64 -0.77 -10.51 -0.01
N THR A 65 -1.17 -10.35 -1.28
CA THR A 65 -0.31 -10.65 -2.43
C THR A 65 0.59 -9.42 -2.70
N PRO A 66 1.93 -9.58 -2.65
CA PRO A 66 2.84 -8.49 -3.01
C PRO A 66 2.64 -8.03 -4.47
N PRO A 67 2.83 -6.76 -4.81
CA PRO A 67 2.75 -6.31 -6.20
C PRO A 67 3.91 -6.88 -7.03
N MET A 68 3.72 -7.03 -8.34
CA MET A 68 4.80 -7.46 -9.26
C MET A 68 5.98 -6.49 -9.23
N TYR A 69 5.69 -5.19 -9.19
CA TYR A 69 6.72 -4.16 -9.05
C TYR A 69 7.16 -4.01 -7.58
N SER A 70 7.82 -5.05 -7.04
CA SER A 70 8.34 -5.06 -5.68
C SER A 70 9.77 -5.62 -5.61
N ALA A 71 10.46 -5.34 -4.49
CA ALA A 71 11.81 -5.85 -4.23
C ALA A 71 11.82 -7.32 -3.72
N VAL A 72 10.66 -7.96 -3.62
CA VAL A 72 10.56 -9.38 -3.28
C VAL A 72 11.28 -10.21 -4.34
N SER A 73 12.06 -11.20 -3.91
CA SER A 73 12.74 -12.13 -4.80
C SER A 73 12.03 -13.49 -4.81
N LYS A 74 11.96 -14.11 -6.00
CA LYS A 74 11.58 -15.51 -6.19
C LYS A 74 12.69 -16.17 -6.99
N ASP A 75 13.20 -17.29 -6.50
CA ASP A 75 14.30 -18.05 -7.12
C ASP A 75 15.54 -17.18 -7.44
N GLY A 76 15.85 -16.22 -6.55
CA GLY A 76 16.99 -15.33 -6.70
C GLY A 76 16.77 -14.13 -7.63
N VAL A 77 15.64 -14.05 -8.34
CA VAL A 77 15.30 -12.93 -9.23
C VAL A 77 14.26 -12.03 -8.57
N ARG A 78 14.47 -10.73 -8.62
CA ARG A 78 13.51 -9.76 -8.06
C ARG A 78 12.27 -9.64 -8.92
N LEU A 79 11.10 -9.53 -8.30
CA LEU A 79 9.81 -9.44 -8.99
C LEU A 79 9.76 -8.27 -9.97
N TYR A 80 10.33 -7.12 -9.62
CA TYR A 80 10.32 -5.95 -10.51
C TYR A 80 11.14 -6.18 -11.79
N ASP A 81 12.19 -7.04 -11.79
CA ASP A 81 12.96 -7.36 -12.99
C ASP A 81 12.14 -8.25 -13.94
N LEU A 82 11.33 -9.16 -13.40
CA LEU A 82 10.39 -9.96 -14.17
C LEU A 82 9.25 -9.13 -14.73
N ALA A 83 8.71 -8.20 -13.93
CA ALA A 83 7.67 -7.29 -14.37
C ALA A 83 8.10 -6.42 -15.57
N ARG A 84 9.33 -5.88 -15.54
CA ARG A 84 9.91 -5.13 -16.67
C ARG A 84 10.09 -5.95 -17.94
N GLN A 85 10.20 -7.28 -17.82
CA GLN A 85 10.24 -8.20 -18.96
C GLN A 85 8.85 -8.61 -19.43
N GLY A 86 7.78 -8.05 -18.88
CA GLY A 86 6.40 -8.42 -19.16
C GLY A 86 6.00 -9.81 -18.65
N LYS A 87 6.78 -10.39 -17.74
CA LYS A 87 6.50 -11.70 -17.14
C LYS A 87 5.72 -11.52 -15.85
N GLU A 88 4.53 -12.06 -15.83
CA GLU A 88 3.75 -12.19 -14.59
C GLU A 88 3.97 -13.59 -14.01
N ILE A 89 4.28 -13.66 -12.71
CA ILE A 89 4.46 -14.90 -12.00
C ILE A 89 3.54 -14.97 -10.78
N GLU A 90 3.18 -16.18 -10.40
CA GLU A 90 2.43 -16.40 -9.18
C GLU A 90 3.29 -15.99 -7.96
N ARG A 91 2.69 -15.21 -7.08
CA ARG A 91 3.31 -14.65 -5.88
C ARG A 91 2.68 -15.27 -4.64
N GLU A 92 3.51 -15.73 -3.75
CA GLU A 92 3.06 -16.22 -2.46
C GLU A 92 2.45 -15.09 -1.63
N LYS A 93 1.28 -15.34 -1.09
CA LYS A 93 0.64 -14.43 -0.13
C LYS A 93 1.47 -14.37 1.15
N ARG A 94 1.59 -13.16 1.71
CA ARG A 94 2.30 -12.92 2.96
C ARG A 94 1.33 -12.49 4.05
N LYS A 95 1.54 -13.01 5.24
CA LYS A 95 0.80 -12.57 6.42
C LYS A 95 1.21 -11.14 6.76
N ILE A 96 0.23 -10.26 6.85
CA ILE A 96 0.38 -8.88 7.29
C ILE A 96 -0.62 -8.62 8.42
N ASN A 97 -0.37 -7.56 9.18
CA ASN A 97 -1.28 -7.08 10.19
C ASN A 97 -1.48 -5.58 10.05
N ILE A 98 -2.73 -5.13 10.01
CA ILE A 98 -3.10 -3.71 10.01
C ILE A 98 -3.67 -3.40 11.40
N THR A 99 -2.92 -2.62 12.18
CA THR A 99 -3.26 -2.27 13.56
C THR A 99 -4.09 -1.01 13.67
N GLU A 100 -4.03 -0.14 12.66
CA GLU A 100 -4.88 1.05 12.54
C GLU A 100 -5.22 1.29 11.07
N ILE A 101 -6.47 1.66 10.80
CA ILE A 101 -6.93 2.07 9.47
C ILE A 101 -8.05 3.08 9.58
N ARG A 102 -7.95 4.19 8.85
CA ARG A 102 -8.94 5.26 8.84
C ARG A 102 -9.05 5.85 7.45
N ALA A 103 -10.25 5.81 6.87
CA ALA A 103 -10.57 6.48 5.61
C ALA A 103 -11.35 7.78 5.88
N TYR A 104 -10.97 8.86 5.20
CA TYR A 104 -11.51 10.21 5.40
C TYR A 104 -11.28 11.08 4.15
N ASP A 105 -11.76 12.31 4.16
CA ASP A 105 -11.55 13.32 3.11
C ASP A 105 -11.94 12.81 1.71
N PHE A 106 -13.22 12.42 1.59
CA PHE A 106 -13.79 11.89 0.35
C PHE A 106 -14.16 13.01 -0.61
N SER A 107 -13.60 13.00 -1.82
CA SER A 107 -13.93 13.96 -2.89
C SER A 107 -13.53 13.39 -4.26
N ASP A 108 -14.33 13.67 -5.29
CA ASP A 108 -13.98 13.37 -6.69
C ASP A 108 -13.43 11.96 -6.96
N ASN A 109 -14.11 10.94 -6.43
CA ASN A 109 -13.69 9.53 -6.50
C ASN A 109 -12.37 9.23 -5.78
N GLU A 110 -11.94 10.09 -4.87
CA GLU A 110 -10.74 9.92 -4.07
C GLU A 110 -11.04 9.95 -2.58
N PHE A 111 -10.16 9.34 -1.80
CA PHE A 111 -10.18 9.48 -0.35
C PHE A 111 -8.78 9.34 0.25
N SER A 112 -8.60 9.92 1.42
CA SER A 112 -7.39 9.75 2.22
C SER A 112 -7.50 8.53 3.10
N LEU A 113 -6.38 7.82 3.27
CA LEU A 113 -6.26 6.62 4.09
C LEU A 113 -5.04 6.76 5.01
N ASP A 114 -5.28 6.81 6.32
CA ASP A 114 -4.23 6.62 7.30
C ASP A 114 -4.21 5.13 7.70
N VAL A 115 -3.01 4.54 7.71
CA VAL A 115 -2.84 3.13 8.03
C VAL A 115 -1.55 2.90 8.82
N THR A 116 -1.65 2.13 9.92
CA THR A 116 -0.51 1.59 10.66
C THR A 116 -0.50 0.08 10.48
N CYS A 117 0.65 -0.48 10.08
CA CYS A 117 0.74 -1.86 9.67
C CYS A 117 2.12 -2.47 9.93
N SER A 118 2.17 -3.80 9.93
CA SER A 118 3.40 -4.57 10.06
C SER A 118 4.36 -4.34 8.88
N ALA A 119 5.64 -4.60 9.10
CA ALA A 119 6.64 -4.61 8.03
C ALA A 119 6.24 -5.57 6.89
N GLY A 120 6.58 -5.20 5.66
CA GLY A 120 6.26 -5.98 4.48
C GLY A 120 4.85 -5.75 3.91
N THR A 121 4.02 -4.93 4.54
CA THR A 121 2.73 -4.49 3.99
C THR A 121 2.93 -3.55 2.81
N TYR A 122 2.24 -3.82 1.70
CA TYR A 122 2.24 -2.99 0.50
C TYR A 122 0.96 -2.15 0.42
N ILE A 123 1.09 -0.83 0.60
CA ILE A 123 -0.07 0.08 0.55
C ILE A 123 -0.69 0.13 -0.85
N ARG A 124 0.09 -0.09 -1.91
CA ARG A 124 -0.41 -0.24 -3.29
C ARG A 124 -1.35 -1.45 -3.43
N SER A 125 -0.96 -2.60 -2.88
CA SER A 125 -1.82 -3.79 -2.87
C SER A 125 -3.08 -3.55 -2.03
N LEU A 126 -2.97 -2.85 -0.90
CA LEU A 126 -4.14 -2.51 -0.07
C LEU A 126 -5.13 -1.60 -0.84
N ALA A 127 -4.63 -0.61 -1.59
CA ALA A 127 -5.46 0.24 -2.43
C ALA A 127 -6.21 -0.56 -3.50
N ASP A 128 -5.51 -1.46 -4.20
CA ASP A 128 -6.08 -2.36 -5.20
C ASP A 128 -7.12 -3.33 -4.60
N ASP A 129 -6.82 -3.90 -3.43
CA ASP A 129 -7.74 -4.81 -2.73
C ASP A 129 -9.02 -4.08 -2.26
N ILE A 130 -8.90 -2.83 -1.78
CA ILE A 130 -10.07 -1.99 -1.46
C ILE A 130 -10.89 -1.72 -2.73
N GLY A 131 -10.24 -1.35 -3.84
CA GLY A 131 -10.91 -1.09 -5.12
C GLY A 131 -11.62 -2.33 -5.69
N LYS A 132 -11.02 -3.51 -5.56
CA LYS A 132 -11.64 -4.79 -5.92
C LYS A 132 -12.86 -5.08 -5.07
N LYS A 133 -12.78 -4.85 -3.76
CA LYS A 133 -13.90 -5.04 -2.84
C LYS A 133 -15.08 -4.11 -3.15
N LEU A 134 -14.79 -2.89 -3.60
CA LEU A 134 -15.79 -1.92 -4.03
C LEU A 134 -16.33 -2.18 -5.45
N GLY A 135 -15.69 -3.07 -6.21
CA GLY A 135 -16.09 -3.43 -7.58
C GLY A 135 -15.77 -2.39 -8.66
N CYS A 136 -15.07 -1.30 -8.32
CA CYS A 136 -14.75 -0.23 -9.26
C CYS A 136 -13.24 -0.10 -9.54
N GLY A 137 -12.38 -0.91 -8.91
CA GLY A 137 -10.94 -0.76 -8.99
C GLY A 137 -10.44 0.49 -8.24
N ALA A 138 -9.17 0.49 -7.87
CA ALA A 138 -8.50 1.64 -7.27
C ALA A 138 -6.99 1.57 -7.48
N VAL A 139 -6.34 2.74 -7.42
CA VAL A 139 -4.89 2.88 -7.42
C VAL A 139 -4.42 3.80 -6.31
N LEU A 140 -3.18 3.59 -5.88
CA LEU A 140 -2.50 4.51 -4.99
C LEU A 140 -2.11 5.77 -5.76
N LYS A 141 -2.66 6.94 -5.39
CA LYS A 141 -2.34 8.24 -6.01
C LYS A 141 -1.13 8.90 -5.39
N SER A 142 -1.04 8.88 -4.06
CA SER A 142 0.12 9.38 -3.33
C SER A 142 0.34 8.60 -2.03
N LEU A 143 1.57 8.59 -1.54
CA LEU A 143 1.97 7.92 -0.32
C LEU A 143 3.01 8.72 0.44
N ARG A 144 2.75 8.94 1.73
CA ARG A 144 3.72 9.49 2.68
C ARG A 144 3.86 8.52 3.84
N ARG A 145 5.07 8.07 4.14
CA ARG A 145 5.34 7.35 5.37
C ARG A 145 5.55 8.36 6.50
N THR A 146 4.69 8.30 7.52
CA THR A 146 4.67 9.23 8.63
C THR A 146 5.40 8.69 9.85
N ARG A 147 5.51 7.33 10.00
CA ARG A 147 6.24 6.68 11.09
C ARG A 147 6.95 5.42 10.57
N ALA A 148 8.14 5.15 11.08
CA ALA A 148 8.85 3.89 10.87
C ALA A 148 9.79 3.61 12.04
N ASN A 149 9.78 2.37 12.55
CA ASN A 149 10.71 1.91 13.59
C ASN A 149 10.73 2.82 14.83
N GLY A 150 9.56 3.27 15.29
CA GLY A 150 9.43 4.15 16.45
C GLY A 150 9.66 5.64 16.19
N PHE A 151 10.20 6.04 15.02
CA PHE A 151 10.42 7.43 14.65
C PHE A 151 9.28 7.97 13.78
N SER A 152 8.84 9.17 14.07
CA SER A 152 7.85 9.92 13.27
C SER A 152 8.51 10.93 12.34
N THR A 153 7.73 11.50 11.42
CA THR A 153 8.20 12.64 10.60
C THR A 153 8.52 13.88 11.43
N ASP A 154 7.97 13.99 12.63
CA ASP A 154 8.18 15.12 13.54
C ASP A 154 9.56 15.04 14.23
N ASP A 155 10.15 13.83 14.26
CA ASP A 155 11.52 13.61 14.77
C ASP A 155 12.59 13.90 13.70
N CYS A 156 12.18 14.23 12.46
CA CYS A 156 13.11 14.48 11.37
C CYS A 156 13.69 15.89 11.44
N ILE A 157 14.99 15.99 11.24
CA ILE A 157 15.66 17.29 11.04
C ILE A 157 15.33 17.79 9.63
N ALA A 158 14.88 19.04 9.53
CA ALA A 158 14.64 19.71 8.26
C ALA A 158 15.94 20.02 7.51
#